data_0c75e4754950da20f0c6d43825cfc799
#
_entry.id   0c75e4754950da20f0c6d43825cfc799
#
_cell.length_a   1.000
_cell.length_b   1.000
_cell.length_c   1.000
_cell.angle_alpha   90.00
_cell.angle_beta   90.00
_cell.angle_gamma   90.00
#
_symmetry.space_group_name_H-M   'P 1'
#
loop_
_entity.id
_entity.type
_entity.pdbx_description
1 polymer ?
#
loop_
_entity_poly.entity_id
_entity_poly.type
_entity_poly.pdbx_seq_one_letter_code
_entity_poly.pdbx_strand_id
1 'polypeptide(L)'
;MSEELQQKLRDQLWEVANKLRGNMSASDFMYFTLGFIFYKYLSEKIEKLANDALVDDEITFKELWTMEKDDDVEELQKVVKTECLENIGYFIEPSFLFSSIIESIKKKENILPMLERSLKRIEDSTLGQASEEDFGGLFSDIDLASPKLGKSADDKNTLVSNVLLALDDIDFGVEASQEIDILGDAYEYMISQFAAGAGKKAGEFYTPQEVSRILAEIVTIGHARLRNVYDPTCGSGSLLLRAASIGHANEIFGQEKNPTTYNLARMNMLLHGIKFSNFRIENGDTLEADAFGDTQFDAVVANHHSQQNGVLLTSLTVMTVLVKQVVLLHARQPIMPLYFT
;
A
#
# COMPACT_ATOMS: atom_id res chain seq x y z
N MET A 1 -11.97 8.91 -17.96
CA MET A 1 -12.76 7.85 -17.29
C MET A 1 -13.73 8.50 -16.32
N SER A 2 -14.96 8.01 -16.18
CA SER A 2 -16.01 8.76 -15.51
C SER A 2 -15.84 8.72 -13.99
N GLU A 3 -16.11 9.85 -13.32
CA GLU A 3 -16.25 9.94 -11.86
C GLU A 3 -17.21 8.87 -11.31
N GLU A 4 -18.16 8.42 -12.13
CA GLU A 4 -19.09 7.34 -11.81
C GLU A 4 -18.41 5.99 -11.56
N LEU A 5 -17.37 5.63 -12.32
CA LEU A 5 -16.66 4.37 -12.15
C LEU A 5 -15.83 4.38 -10.85
N GLN A 6 -15.15 5.50 -10.56
CA GLN A 6 -14.44 5.69 -9.30
C GLN A 6 -15.38 5.62 -8.10
N GLN A 7 -16.53 6.31 -8.18
CA GLN A 7 -17.51 6.29 -7.10
C GLN A 7 -18.07 4.88 -6.89
N LYS A 8 -18.39 4.18 -7.97
CA LYS A 8 -18.87 2.79 -7.90
C LYS A 8 -17.85 1.88 -7.20
N LEU A 9 -16.57 1.95 -7.55
CA LEU A 9 -15.52 1.15 -6.93
C LEU A 9 -15.39 1.47 -5.43
N ARG A 10 -15.41 2.76 -5.05
CA ARG A 10 -15.38 3.20 -3.65
C ARG A 10 -16.56 2.63 -2.85
N ASP A 11 -17.75 2.69 -3.39
CA ASP A 11 -18.97 2.19 -2.74
C ASP A 11 -18.93 0.66 -2.57
N GLN A 12 -18.50 -0.07 -3.60
CA GLN A 12 -18.33 -1.51 -3.54
C GLN A 12 -17.30 -1.94 -2.49
N LEU A 13 -16.12 -1.31 -2.46
CA LEU A 13 -15.08 -1.60 -1.46
C LEU A 13 -15.57 -1.27 -0.04
N TRP A 14 -16.31 -0.17 0.12
CA TRP A 14 -16.87 0.19 1.41
C TRP A 14 -17.97 -0.79 1.89
N GLU A 15 -18.76 -1.33 0.98
CA GLU A 15 -19.73 -2.39 1.28
C GLU A 15 -19.04 -3.67 1.75
N VAL A 16 -17.96 -4.09 1.07
CA VAL A 16 -17.14 -5.22 1.49
C VAL A 16 -16.56 -5.00 2.88
N ALA A 17 -15.99 -3.83 3.14
CA ALA A 17 -15.48 -3.46 4.45
C ALA A 17 -16.55 -3.62 5.55
N ASN A 18 -17.77 -3.18 5.29
CA ASN A 18 -18.86 -3.28 6.27
C ASN A 18 -19.23 -4.72 6.65
N LYS A 19 -18.91 -5.73 5.82
CA LYS A 19 -19.12 -7.16 6.15
C LYS A 19 -18.24 -7.62 7.32
N LEU A 20 -17.07 -7.01 7.50
CA LEU A 20 -16.16 -7.28 8.62
C LEU A 20 -16.53 -6.51 9.91
N ARG A 21 -17.36 -5.47 9.83
CA ARG A 21 -17.59 -4.50 10.91
C ARG A 21 -18.19 -5.09 12.19
N GLY A 22 -18.79 -6.28 12.16
CA GLY A 22 -19.68 -6.77 13.26
C GLY A 22 -19.00 -7.04 14.60
N ASN A 23 -17.69 -7.33 14.67
CA ASN A 23 -17.00 -7.78 15.87
C ASN A 23 -15.63 -7.12 16.13
N MET A 24 -15.23 -6.15 15.32
CA MET A 24 -13.91 -5.53 15.38
C MET A 24 -13.96 -4.03 15.62
N SER A 25 -12.88 -3.45 16.18
CA SER A 25 -12.70 -2.01 16.17
C SER A 25 -12.50 -1.50 14.73
N ALA A 26 -12.80 -0.22 14.48
CA ALA A 26 -12.62 0.36 13.14
C ALA A 26 -11.18 0.21 12.62
N SER A 27 -10.18 0.31 13.50
CA SER A 27 -8.78 0.11 13.13
C SER A 27 -8.44 -1.34 12.79
N ASP A 28 -8.95 -2.31 13.56
CA ASP A 28 -8.65 -3.72 13.31
C ASP A 28 -9.19 -4.19 11.97
N PHE A 29 -10.46 -3.86 11.68
CA PHE A 29 -11.06 -4.31 10.44
C PHE A 29 -10.49 -3.57 9.20
N MET A 30 -9.97 -2.36 9.38
CA MET A 30 -9.26 -1.62 8.35
C MET A 30 -8.10 -2.44 7.78
N TYR A 31 -7.21 -2.94 8.62
CA TYR A 31 -6.01 -3.67 8.19
C TYR A 31 -6.34 -4.96 7.46
N PHE A 32 -7.33 -5.72 7.93
CA PHE A 32 -7.81 -6.90 7.20
C PHE A 32 -8.37 -6.53 5.83
N THR A 33 -9.24 -5.51 5.76
CA THR A 33 -9.85 -5.09 4.50
C THR A 33 -8.80 -4.60 3.51
N LEU A 34 -7.95 -3.68 3.94
CA LEU A 34 -6.92 -3.08 3.08
C LEU A 34 -5.89 -4.12 2.65
N GLY A 35 -5.51 -5.04 3.54
CA GLY A 35 -4.59 -6.12 3.21
C GLY A 35 -5.17 -7.14 2.24
N PHE A 36 -6.47 -7.47 2.32
CA PHE A 36 -7.11 -8.38 1.36
C PHE A 36 -7.31 -7.72 -0.01
N ILE A 37 -7.64 -6.43 -0.06
CA ILE A 37 -7.65 -5.64 -1.30
C ILE A 37 -6.27 -5.67 -1.94
N PHE A 38 -5.23 -5.43 -1.15
CA PHE A 38 -3.86 -5.42 -1.63
C PHE A 38 -3.41 -6.81 -2.12
N TYR A 39 -3.73 -7.87 -1.38
CA TYR A 39 -3.43 -9.25 -1.81
C TYR A 39 -4.12 -9.59 -3.14
N LYS A 40 -5.40 -9.24 -3.32
CA LYS A 40 -6.09 -9.43 -4.60
C LYS A 40 -5.38 -8.69 -5.73
N TYR A 41 -5.05 -7.42 -5.52
CA TYR A 41 -4.30 -6.62 -6.50
C TYR A 41 -2.97 -7.26 -6.90
N LEU A 42 -2.17 -7.70 -5.94
CA LEU A 42 -0.91 -8.36 -6.23
C LEU A 42 -1.12 -9.66 -7.01
N SER A 43 -2.14 -10.45 -6.64
CA SER A 43 -2.47 -11.69 -7.34
C SER A 43 -2.89 -11.47 -8.79
N GLU A 44 -3.75 -10.49 -9.06
CA GLU A 44 -4.19 -10.16 -10.42
C GLU A 44 -3.04 -9.59 -11.26
N LYS A 45 -2.21 -8.73 -10.64
CA LYS A 45 -1.06 -8.12 -11.32
C LYS A 45 -0.03 -9.15 -11.77
N ILE A 46 0.32 -10.13 -10.93
CA ILE A 46 1.27 -11.17 -11.30
C ILE A 46 0.67 -12.14 -12.31
N GLU A 47 -0.62 -12.54 -12.15
CA GLU A 47 -1.30 -13.43 -13.08
C GLU A 47 -1.33 -12.83 -14.49
N LYS A 48 -1.62 -11.52 -14.58
CA LYS A 48 -1.55 -10.78 -15.85
C LYS A 48 -0.13 -10.76 -16.43
N LEU A 49 0.87 -10.33 -15.66
CA LEU A 49 2.25 -10.22 -16.14
C LEU A 49 2.77 -11.58 -16.62
N ALA A 50 2.52 -12.65 -15.86
CA ALA A 50 2.96 -13.99 -16.23
C ALA A 50 2.24 -14.50 -17.48
N ASN A 51 0.94 -14.22 -17.66
CA ASN A 51 0.21 -14.56 -18.87
C ASN A 51 0.70 -13.74 -20.08
N ASP A 52 1.01 -12.45 -19.90
CA ASP A 52 1.56 -11.61 -20.97
C ASP A 52 2.95 -12.14 -21.43
N ALA A 53 3.76 -12.65 -20.49
CA ALA A 53 5.06 -13.26 -20.80
C ALA A 53 4.95 -14.60 -21.56
N LEU A 54 3.82 -15.29 -21.43
CA LEU A 54 3.55 -16.63 -22.02
C LEU A 54 2.69 -16.56 -23.29
N VAL A 55 2.39 -15.36 -23.79
CA VAL A 55 1.47 -15.17 -24.91
C VAL A 55 1.94 -15.90 -26.18
N ASP A 56 3.23 -15.91 -26.45
CA ASP A 56 3.83 -16.56 -27.60
C ASP A 56 3.89 -18.09 -27.47
N ASP A 57 3.82 -18.61 -26.24
CA ASP A 57 3.79 -20.05 -25.95
C ASP A 57 2.36 -20.62 -25.98
N GLU A 58 1.35 -19.77 -26.14
CA GLU A 58 -0.08 -20.12 -26.18
C GLU A 58 -0.56 -20.91 -24.93
N ILE A 59 0.07 -20.70 -23.76
CA ILE A 59 -0.28 -21.31 -22.49
C ILE A 59 -0.48 -20.25 -21.41
N THR A 60 -1.25 -20.57 -20.39
CA THR A 60 -1.47 -19.69 -19.24
C THR A 60 -0.49 -19.97 -18.12
N PHE A 61 -0.31 -18.99 -17.24
CA PHE A 61 0.49 -19.12 -16.02
C PHE A 61 0.07 -20.33 -15.17
N LYS A 62 -1.24 -20.59 -15.04
CA LYS A 62 -1.75 -21.76 -14.31
C LYS A 62 -1.45 -23.07 -15.02
N GLU A 63 -1.62 -23.13 -16.35
CA GLU A 63 -1.32 -24.31 -17.13
C GLU A 63 0.15 -24.70 -17.04
N LEU A 64 1.07 -23.75 -17.17
CA LEU A 64 2.51 -23.97 -17.05
C LEU A 64 2.89 -24.67 -15.74
N TRP A 65 2.22 -24.33 -14.63
CA TRP A 65 2.50 -24.92 -13.30
C TRP A 65 1.83 -26.28 -13.08
N THR A 66 0.94 -26.71 -13.99
CA THR A 66 0.29 -28.04 -13.96
C THR A 66 0.88 -29.03 -14.95
N MET A 67 1.79 -28.58 -15.83
CA MET A 67 2.47 -29.45 -16.80
C MET A 67 3.40 -30.44 -16.11
N GLU A 68 3.62 -31.60 -16.74
CA GLU A 68 4.67 -32.52 -16.30
C GLU A 68 6.03 -31.84 -16.37
N LYS A 69 6.82 -32.00 -15.31
CA LYS A 69 8.13 -31.37 -15.22
C LYS A 69 9.11 -32.05 -16.14
N ASP A 70 9.63 -31.30 -17.08
CA ASP A 70 10.82 -31.60 -17.87
C ASP A 70 11.73 -30.37 -17.90
N ASP A 71 12.88 -30.48 -18.55
CA ASP A 71 13.89 -29.41 -18.56
C ASP A 71 13.34 -28.10 -19.19
N ASP A 72 12.51 -28.22 -20.23
CA ASP A 72 11.94 -27.08 -20.97
C ASP A 72 10.90 -26.35 -20.10
N VAL A 73 10.02 -27.09 -19.42
CA VAL A 73 9.01 -26.55 -18.49
C VAL A 73 9.67 -25.87 -17.30
N GLU A 74 10.72 -26.47 -16.72
CA GLU A 74 11.45 -25.89 -15.60
C GLU A 74 12.19 -24.60 -16.00
N GLU A 75 12.74 -24.55 -17.20
CA GLU A 75 13.39 -23.34 -17.72
C GLU A 75 12.37 -22.23 -17.94
N LEU A 76 11.22 -22.53 -18.55
CA LEU A 76 10.17 -21.55 -18.78
C LEU A 76 9.58 -21.03 -17.46
N GLN A 77 9.35 -21.90 -16.47
CA GLN A 77 8.92 -21.48 -15.11
C GLN A 77 9.94 -20.53 -14.47
N LYS A 78 11.23 -20.79 -14.65
CA LYS A 78 12.32 -19.94 -14.15
C LYS A 78 12.33 -18.58 -14.85
N VAL A 79 12.14 -18.53 -16.16
CA VAL A 79 12.06 -17.29 -16.94
C VAL A 79 10.90 -16.42 -16.43
N VAL A 80 9.69 -16.98 -16.36
CA VAL A 80 8.50 -16.26 -15.86
C VAL A 80 8.72 -15.75 -14.45
N LYS A 81 9.29 -16.56 -13.56
CA LYS A 81 9.60 -16.14 -12.19
C LYS A 81 10.59 -14.98 -12.16
N THR A 82 11.66 -15.05 -12.96
CA THR A 82 12.68 -13.99 -13.03
C THR A 82 12.06 -12.69 -13.53
N GLU A 83 11.26 -12.76 -14.59
CA GLU A 83 10.57 -11.59 -15.14
C GLU A 83 9.62 -10.93 -14.13
N CYS A 84 8.89 -11.72 -13.35
CA CYS A 84 8.05 -11.18 -12.27
C CYS A 84 8.88 -10.46 -11.21
N LEU A 85 9.98 -11.07 -10.75
CA LEU A 85 10.86 -10.46 -9.73
C LEU A 85 11.50 -9.16 -10.22
N GLU A 86 11.93 -9.10 -11.47
CA GLU A 86 12.56 -7.90 -12.06
C GLU A 86 11.56 -6.76 -12.33
N ASN A 87 10.34 -7.08 -12.77
CA ASN A 87 9.37 -6.06 -13.17
C ASN A 87 8.48 -5.57 -12.02
N ILE A 88 8.04 -6.46 -11.14
CA ILE A 88 7.10 -6.15 -10.05
C ILE A 88 7.64 -6.42 -8.65
N GLY A 89 8.81 -7.03 -8.54
CA GLY A 89 9.55 -7.21 -7.29
C GLY A 89 9.15 -8.42 -6.45
N TYR A 90 8.17 -9.21 -6.82
CA TYR A 90 7.71 -10.39 -6.07
C TYR A 90 7.24 -11.50 -7.01
N PHE A 91 7.06 -12.70 -6.42
CA PHE A 91 6.52 -13.86 -7.12
C PHE A 91 5.57 -14.65 -6.21
N ILE A 92 4.45 -15.11 -6.78
CA ILE A 92 3.55 -16.09 -6.15
C ILE A 92 3.24 -17.19 -7.18
N GLU A 93 3.33 -18.46 -6.74
CA GLU A 93 2.90 -19.59 -7.57
C GLU A 93 1.38 -19.56 -7.80
N PRO A 94 0.89 -20.08 -8.94
CA PRO A 94 -0.55 -20.07 -9.26
C PRO A 94 -1.46 -20.65 -8.20
N SER A 95 -1.01 -21.69 -7.47
CA SER A 95 -1.77 -22.29 -6.37
C SER A 95 -2.04 -21.36 -5.18
N PHE A 96 -1.30 -20.25 -5.08
CA PHE A 96 -1.44 -19.25 -4.01
C PHE A 96 -2.03 -17.93 -4.51
N LEU A 97 -2.54 -17.86 -5.73
CA LEU A 97 -3.25 -16.69 -6.26
C LEU A 97 -4.60 -16.52 -5.60
N PHE A 98 -5.10 -15.28 -5.60
CA PHE A 98 -6.43 -14.95 -5.12
C PHE A 98 -7.51 -15.80 -5.80
N SER A 99 -7.44 -15.99 -7.12
CA SER A 99 -8.34 -16.83 -7.90
C SER A 99 -8.34 -18.29 -7.40
N SER A 100 -7.21 -18.86 -7.01
CA SER A 100 -7.11 -20.22 -6.46
C SER A 100 -7.72 -20.32 -5.04
N ILE A 101 -7.57 -19.28 -4.22
CA ILE A 101 -8.28 -19.19 -2.93
C ILE A 101 -9.80 -19.18 -3.16
N ILE A 102 -10.29 -18.41 -4.13
CA ILE A 102 -11.72 -18.36 -4.47
C ILE A 102 -12.24 -19.74 -4.93
N GLU A 103 -11.46 -20.48 -5.71
CA GLU A 103 -11.82 -21.85 -6.09
C GLU A 103 -11.95 -22.77 -4.86
N SER A 104 -11.03 -22.68 -3.89
CA SER A 104 -11.09 -23.45 -2.64
C SER A 104 -12.30 -23.06 -1.78
N ILE A 105 -12.68 -21.77 -1.75
CA ILE A 105 -13.91 -21.32 -1.08
C ILE A 105 -15.15 -21.97 -1.72
N LYS A 106 -15.22 -21.95 -3.08
CA LYS A 106 -16.33 -22.57 -3.82
C LYS A 106 -16.43 -24.09 -3.57
N LYS A 107 -15.30 -24.75 -3.26
CA LYS A 107 -15.25 -26.17 -2.83
C LYS A 107 -15.55 -26.37 -1.34
N LYS A 108 -15.80 -25.30 -0.57
CA LYS A 108 -16.05 -25.30 0.86
C LYS A 108 -14.88 -25.81 1.70
N GLU A 109 -13.67 -25.55 1.26
CA GLU A 109 -12.44 -25.90 1.98
C GLU A 109 -12.12 -24.85 3.06
N ASN A 110 -11.30 -25.25 4.04
CA ASN A 110 -10.74 -24.29 4.99
C ASN A 110 -9.59 -23.55 4.34
N ILE A 111 -9.82 -22.27 4.03
CA ILE A 111 -8.87 -21.44 3.28
C ILE A 111 -7.84 -20.70 4.14
N LEU A 112 -8.04 -20.64 5.46
CA LEU A 112 -7.16 -19.82 6.32
C LEU A 112 -5.69 -20.24 6.24
N PRO A 113 -5.31 -21.55 6.31
CA PRO A 113 -3.92 -21.97 6.19
C PRO A 113 -3.33 -21.71 4.79
N MET A 114 -4.17 -21.75 3.75
CA MET A 114 -3.75 -21.46 2.38
C MET A 114 -3.50 -19.95 2.21
N LEU A 115 -4.43 -19.13 2.68
CA LEU A 115 -4.31 -17.67 2.65
C LEU A 115 -3.07 -17.19 3.43
N GLU A 116 -2.84 -17.69 4.64
CA GLU A 116 -1.64 -17.37 5.44
C GLU A 116 -0.35 -17.69 4.67
N ARG A 117 -0.30 -18.87 4.03
CA ARG A 117 0.85 -19.23 3.18
C ARG A 117 0.97 -18.33 1.96
N SER A 118 -0.14 -17.95 1.34
CA SER A 118 -0.12 -17.04 0.17
C SER A 118 0.51 -15.70 0.52
N LEU A 119 0.10 -15.07 1.62
CA LEU A 119 0.65 -13.80 2.09
C LEU A 119 2.15 -13.93 2.39
N LYS A 120 2.53 -15.01 3.10
CA LYS A 120 3.93 -15.28 3.40
C LYS A 120 4.77 -15.56 2.16
N ARG A 121 4.25 -16.26 1.15
CA ARG A 121 4.97 -16.56 -0.09
C ARG A 121 5.32 -15.30 -0.89
N ILE A 122 4.50 -14.26 -0.84
CA ILE A 122 4.81 -12.96 -1.43
C ILE A 122 6.08 -12.42 -0.77
N GLU A 123 6.10 -12.33 0.56
CA GLU A 123 7.25 -11.83 1.32
C GLU A 123 8.50 -12.69 1.11
N ASP A 124 8.39 -14.03 1.26
CA ASP A 124 9.50 -14.96 1.11
C ASP A 124 10.14 -14.93 -0.29
N SER A 125 9.36 -14.60 -1.32
CA SER A 125 9.84 -14.53 -2.71
C SER A 125 10.83 -13.39 -2.95
N THR A 126 10.81 -12.38 -2.09
CA THR A 126 11.64 -11.18 -2.22
C THR A 126 12.96 -11.28 -1.45
N LEU A 127 13.16 -12.35 -0.66
CA LEU A 127 14.39 -12.54 0.11
C LEU A 127 15.63 -12.56 -0.79
N GLY A 128 16.59 -11.68 -0.49
CA GLY A 128 17.80 -11.49 -1.30
C GLY A 128 17.58 -10.73 -2.62
N GLN A 129 16.36 -10.20 -2.87
CA GLN A 129 16.04 -9.36 -4.01
C GLN A 129 16.12 -7.87 -3.63
N ALA A 130 16.19 -6.99 -4.64
CA ALA A 130 16.19 -5.55 -4.43
C ALA A 130 14.90 -5.02 -3.77
N SER A 131 13.82 -5.77 -3.85
CA SER A 131 12.49 -5.46 -3.29
C SER A 131 12.25 -6.00 -1.88
N GLU A 132 13.24 -6.64 -1.25
CA GLU A 132 13.07 -7.29 0.07
C GLU A 132 12.58 -6.31 1.14
N GLU A 133 13.13 -5.09 1.18
CA GLU A 133 12.72 -4.07 2.14
C GLU A 133 11.28 -3.57 1.90
N ASP A 134 10.80 -3.61 0.66
CA ASP A 134 9.46 -3.12 0.29
C ASP A 134 8.35 -4.12 0.58
N PHE A 135 8.66 -5.42 0.58
CA PHE A 135 7.69 -6.50 0.79
C PHE A 135 7.84 -7.20 2.14
N GLY A 136 9.01 -7.16 2.77
CA GLY A 136 9.25 -7.83 4.05
C GLY A 136 8.32 -7.34 5.15
N GLY A 137 7.60 -8.25 5.82
CA GLY A 137 6.65 -7.96 6.90
C GLY A 137 5.42 -7.15 6.48
N LEU A 138 5.12 -7.05 5.19
CA LEU A 138 4.06 -6.22 4.65
C LEU A 138 2.66 -6.63 5.15
N PHE A 139 2.47 -7.92 5.37
CA PHE A 139 1.21 -8.50 5.85
C PHE A 139 1.22 -8.83 7.35
N SER A 140 2.19 -8.36 8.12
CA SER A 140 2.33 -8.68 9.55
C SER A 140 1.13 -8.28 10.42
N ASP A 141 0.33 -7.31 9.97
CA ASP A 141 -0.88 -6.86 10.65
C ASP A 141 -2.11 -7.76 10.40
N ILE A 142 -2.01 -8.75 9.49
CA ILE A 142 -3.09 -9.68 9.15
C ILE A 142 -2.96 -10.96 9.98
N ASP A 143 -3.48 -10.93 11.21
CA ASP A 143 -3.54 -12.10 12.09
C ASP A 143 -4.82 -12.92 11.83
N LEU A 144 -4.74 -13.95 10.98
CA LEU A 144 -5.85 -14.86 10.67
C LEU A 144 -6.24 -15.76 11.87
N ALA A 145 -5.36 -15.87 12.86
CA ALA A 145 -5.68 -16.58 14.11
C ALA A 145 -6.47 -15.72 15.11
N SER A 146 -6.58 -14.42 14.86
CA SER A 146 -7.23 -13.45 15.76
C SER A 146 -8.63 -13.88 16.21
N PRO A 147 -8.95 -13.83 17.51
CA PRO A 147 -10.30 -14.08 18.00
C PRO A 147 -11.33 -13.03 17.55
N LYS A 148 -10.87 -11.91 16.99
CA LYS A 148 -11.71 -10.85 16.42
C LYS A 148 -12.41 -11.30 15.14
N LEU A 149 -11.83 -12.24 14.38
CA LEU A 149 -12.42 -12.83 13.18
C LEU A 149 -13.53 -13.85 13.49
N GLY A 150 -13.55 -14.43 14.69
CA GLY A 150 -14.53 -15.42 15.09
C GLY A 150 -14.08 -16.23 16.30
N LYS A 151 -15.04 -16.92 16.95
CA LYS A 151 -14.78 -17.72 18.15
C LYS A 151 -14.20 -19.10 17.82
N SER A 152 -14.59 -19.66 16.69
CA SER A 152 -14.10 -20.96 16.20
C SER A 152 -13.32 -20.78 14.89
N ALA A 153 -12.59 -21.81 14.47
CA ALA A 153 -11.91 -21.84 13.18
C ALA A 153 -12.92 -21.73 12.03
N ASP A 154 -14.08 -22.36 12.16
CA ASP A 154 -15.15 -22.33 11.15
C ASP A 154 -15.77 -20.94 11.04
N ASP A 155 -15.99 -20.23 12.16
CA ASP A 155 -16.49 -18.86 12.15
C ASP A 155 -15.51 -17.93 11.40
N LYS A 156 -14.21 -18.04 11.71
CA LYS A 156 -13.15 -17.26 11.05
C LYS A 156 -13.08 -17.57 9.57
N ASN A 157 -13.08 -18.85 9.20
CA ASN A 157 -13.06 -19.28 7.81
C ASN A 157 -14.28 -18.75 7.04
N THR A 158 -15.46 -18.82 7.63
CA THR A 158 -16.70 -18.31 7.03
C THR A 158 -16.64 -16.80 6.82
N LEU A 159 -16.20 -16.04 7.84
CA LEU A 159 -16.11 -14.59 7.75
C LEU A 159 -15.12 -14.17 6.66
N VAL A 160 -13.90 -14.70 6.67
CA VAL A 160 -12.86 -14.37 5.69
C VAL A 160 -13.30 -14.80 4.29
N SER A 161 -13.86 -16.00 4.12
CA SER A 161 -14.40 -16.45 2.83
C SER A 161 -15.45 -15.51 2.26
N ASN A 162 -16.40 -15.04 3.10
CA ASN A 162 -17.43 -14.10 2.66
C ASN A 162 -16.86 -12.75 2.22
N VAL A 163 -15.79 -12.30 2.84
CA VAL A 163 -15.09 -11.06 2.45
C VAL A 163 -14.37 -11.25 1.12
N LEU A 164 -13.62 -12.34 0.97
CA LEU A 164 -12.89 -12.63 -0.27
C LEU A 164 -13.84 -12.85 -1.45
N LEU A 165 -14.97 -13.55 -1.27
CA LEU A 165 -16.00 -13.68 -2.30
C LEU A 165 -16.60 -12.33 -2.70
N ALA A 166 -16.81 -11.44 -1.74
CA ALA A 166 -17.32 -10.11 -2.04
C ALA A 166 -16.28 -9.23 -2.76
N LEU A 167 -14.99 -9.46 -2.52
CA LEU A 167 -13.92 -8.83 -3.29
C LEU A 167 -13.79 -9.43 -4.69
N ASP A 168 -14.07 -10.74 -4.87
CA ASP A 168 -14.05 -11.41 -6.18
C ASP A 168 -15.02 -10.76 -7.18
N ASP A 169 -16.16 -10.29 -6.70
CA ASP A 169 -17.18 -9.60 -7.52
C ASP A 169 -16.75 -8.18 -7.99
N ILE A 170 -15.62 -7.66 -7.51
CA ILE A 170 -15.14 -6.31 -7.84
C ILE A 170 -14.00 -6.42 -8.85
N ASP A 171 -14.19 -5.83 -10.02
CA ASP A 171 -13.13 -5.66 -11.01
C ASP A 171 -12.20 -4.50 -10.59
N PHE A 172 -10.91 -4.80 -10.42
CA PHE A 172 -9.89 -3.81 -10.08
C PHE A 172 -9.28 -3.14 -11.32
N GLY A 173 -9.68 -3.57 -12.52
CA GLY A 173 -9.19 -2.99 -13.76
C GLY A 173 -7.70 -3.21 -14.03
N VAL A 174 -7.07 -4.19 -13.41
CA VAL A 174 -5.64 -4.48 -13.55
C VAL A 174 -5.26 -4.83 -14.98
N GLU A 175 -6.21 -5.32 -15.78
CA GLU A 175 -6.01 -5.61 -17.20
C GLU A 175 -5.86 -4.36 -18.08
N ALA A 176 -6.50 -3.25 -17.70
CA ALA A 176 -6.38 -2.00 -18.42
C ALA A 176 -5.30 -1.12 -17.76
N SER A 177 -4.16 -0.95 -18.40
CA SER A 177 -2.98 -0.21 -17.88
C SER A 177 -3.24 1.26 -17.46
N GLN A 178 -4.44 1.78 -17.67
CA GLN A 178 -4.88 3.14 -17.27
C GLN A 178 -5.68 3.17 -15.96
N GLU A 179 -5.97 2.01 -15.34
CA GLU A 179 -6.89 1.92 -14.20
C GLU A 179 -6.19 1.78 -12.84
N ILE A 180 -4.85 1.69 -12.83
CA ILE A 180 -4.05 1.60 -11.58
C ILE A 180 -4.31 2.80 -10.67
N ASP A 181 -4.42 4.02 -11.23
CA ASP A 181 -4.73 5.22 -10.45
C ASP A 181 -6.10 5.15 -9.75
N ILE A 182 -7.07 4.43 -10.33
CA ILE A 182 -8.43 4.33 -9.77
C ILE A 182 -8.43 3.48 -8.52
N LEU A 183 -7.72 2.35 -8.54
CA LEU A 183 -7.64 1.48 -7.37
C LEU A 183 -6.85 2.17 -6.24
N GLY A 184 -5.76 2.86 -6.57
CA GLY A 184 -5.01 3.67 -5.61
C GLY A 184 -5.88 4.75 -4.97
N ASP A 185 -6.61 5.52 -5.77
CA ASP A 185 -7.57 6.53 -5.28
C ASP A 185 -8.69 5.93 -4.43
N ALA A 186 -9.20 4.74 -4.80
CA ALA A 186 -10.21 4.04 -4.01
C ALA A 186 -9.64 3.51 -2.69
N TYR A 187 -8.39 3.06 -2.69
CA TYR A 187 -7.67 2.65 -1.49
C TYR A 187 -7.43 3.82 -0.54
N GLU A 188 -6.99 4.99 -1.04
CA GLU A 188 -6.89 6.21 -0.24
C GLU A 188 -8.24 6.66 0.32
N TYR A 189 -9.32 6.54 -0.47
CA TYR A 189 -10.67 6.80 0.03
C TYR A 189 -11.03 5.87 1.19
N MET A 190 -10.71 4.58 1.10
CA MET A 190 -10.93 3.62 2.19
C MET A 190 -10.14 4.01 3.44
N ILE A 191 -8.86 4.37 3.30
CA ILE A 191 -8.05 4.90 4.41
C ILE A 191 -8.73 6.11 5.06
N SER A 192 -9.23 7.05 4.26
CA SER A 192 -9.92 8.25 4.77
C SER A 192 -11.20 7.94 5.55
N GLN A 193 -12.01 6.98 5.07
CA GLN A 193 -13.23 6.54 5.75
C GLN A 193 -12.95 5.85 7.08
N PHE A 194 -11.91 5.01 7.12
CA PHE A 194 -11.44 4.39 8.36
C PHE A 194 -10.90 5.42 9.35
N ALA A 195 -10.14 6.39 8.85
CA ALA A 195 -9.66 7.51 9.64
C ALA A 195 -10.82 8.29 10.26
N ALA A 196 -11.84 8.65 9.47
CA ALA A 196 -13.04 9.33 9.97
C ALA A 196 -13.76 8.53 11.07
N GLY A 197 -13.84 7.20 10.92
CA GLY A 197 -14.42 6.29 11.91
C GLY A 197 -13.60 6.13 13.20
N ALA A 198 -12.29 6.35 13.16
CA ALA A 198 -11.38 6.26 14.32
C ALA A 198 -11.38 7.52 15.20
N GLY A 199 -12.08 8.59 14.84
CA GLY A 199 -12.23 9.82 15.62
C GLY A 199 -10.91 10.58 15.81
N LYS A 200 -10.56 10.94 17.05
CA LYS A 200 -9.36 11.78 17.35
C LYS A 200 -8.04 11.17 16.90
N LYS A 201 -7.98 9.85 16.68
CA LYS A 201 -6.77 9.16 16.19
C LYS A 201 -6.62 9.21 14.66
N ALA A 202 -7.65 9.66 13.96
CA ALA A 202 -7.67 9.71 12.51
C ALA A 202 -6.55 10.57 11.90
N GLY A 203 -6.27 11.70 12.52
CA GLY A 203 -5.24 12.61 12.05
C GLY A 203 -3.80 12.13 12.27
N GLU A 204 -3.59 11.02 12.98
CA GLU A 204 -2.27 10.48 13.25
C GLU A 204 -1.67 9.72 12.04
N PHE A 205 -2.50 9.29 11.09
CA PHE A 205 -2.03 8.47 9.97
C PHE A 205 -2.55 8.87 8.59
N TYR A 206 -3.42 9.88 8.50
CA TYR A 206 -3.97 10.31 7.22
C TYR A 206 -4.09 11.84 7.12
N THR A 207 -3.61 12.39 6.00
CA THR A 207 -3.76 13.80 5.64
C THR A 207 -4.93 13.96 4.68
N PRO A 208 -5.93 14.82 4.97
CA PRO A 208 -7.05 15.06 4.04
C PRO A 208 -6.58 15.46 2.65
N GLN A 209 -7.24 14.97 1.61
CA GLN A 209 -6.83 15.15 0.21
C GLN A 209 -6.69 16.62 -0.19
N GLU A 210 -7.59 17.49 0.29
CA GLU A 210 -7.55 18.92 0.02
C GLU A 210 -6.31 19.59 0.62
N VAL A 211 -5.92 19.18 1.82
CA VAL A 211 -4.71 19.67 2.50
C VAL A 211 -3.47 19.17 1.78
N SER A 212 -3.43 17.87 1.45
CA SER A 212 -2.33 17.26 0.69
C SER A 212 -2.12 17.95 -0.65
N ARG A 213 -3.21 18.27 -1.36
CA ARG A 213 -3.15 18.99 -2.62
C ARG A 213 -2.56 20.39 -2.48
N ILE A 214 -3.04 21.17 -1.51
CA ILE A 214 -2.52 22.54 -1.26
C ILE A 214 -1.03 22.49 -0.94
N LEU A 215 -0.61 21.59 -0.05
CA LEU A 215 0.80 21.44 0.31
C LEU A 215 1.66 21.05 -0.88
N ALA A 216 1.21 20.08 -1.67
CA ALA A 216 1.89 19.61 -2.85
C ALA A 216 2.02 20.72 -3.91
N GLU A 217 0.96 21.49 -4.16
CA GLU A 217 0.99 22.63 -5.09
C GLU A 217 1.99 23.70 -4.62
N ILE A 218 2.05 24.00 -3.32
CA ILE A 218 2.97 24.99 -2.76
C ILE A 218 4.43 24.57 -2.95
N VAL A 219 4.79 23.31 -2.61
CA VAL A 219 6.21 22.86 -2.69
C VAL A 219 6.69 22.65 -4.11
N THR A 220 5.78 22.55 -5.08
CA THR A 220 6.12 22.39 -6.49
C THR A 220 6.17 23.71 -7.27
N ILE A 221 5.83 24.85 -6.62
CA ILE A 221 5.88 26.18 -7.28
C ILE A 221 7.30 26.45 -7.79
N GLY A 222 7.39 26.75 -9.10
CA GLY A 222 8.66 27.08 -9.75
C GLY A 222 9.53 25.88 -10.15
N HIS A 223 9.06 24.66 -9.90
CA HIS A 223 9.71 23.43 -10.33
C HIS A 223 8.93 22.78 -11.47
N ALA A 224 9.59 22.53 -12.61
CA ALA A 224 8.99 21.77 -13.71
C ALA A 224 8.93 20.27 -13.40
N ARG A 225 9.87 19.78 -12.60
CA ARG A 225 9.98 18.38 -12.16
C ARG A 225 10.86 18.31 -10.91
N LEU A 226 10.50 17.46 -9.97
CA LEU A 226 11.30 17.12 -8.81
C LEU A 226 12.12 15.86 -9.10
N ARG A 227 13.35 15.78 -8.60
CA ARG A 227 14.11 14.52 -8.58
C ARG A 227 13.56 13.63 -7.50
N ASN A 228 13.41 14.19 -6.32
CA ASN A 228 12.96 13.45 -5.13
C ASN A 228 12.10 14.33 -4.22
N VAL A 229 11.27 13.64 -3.43
CA VAL A 229 10.40 14.22 -2.41
C VAL A 229 10.50 13.40 -1.14
N TYR A 230 10.45 14.07 0.02
CA TYR A 230 10.55 13.42 1.33
C TYR A 230 9.45 13.87 2.28
N ASP A 231 8.92 12.92 3.06
CA ASP A 231 8.07 13.18 4.22
C ASP A 231 8.63 12.46 5.45
N PRO A 232 9.13 13.20 6.46
CA PRO A 232 9.71 12.62 7.68
C PRO A 232 8.66 11.99 8.63
N THR A 233 7.37 12.14 8.33
CA THR A 233 6.23 11.65 9.13
C THR A 233 5.10 11.20 8.19
N CYS A 234 5.44 10.34 7.23
CA CYS A 234 4.64 10.15 6.03
C CYS A 234 3.25 9.56 6.27
N GLY A 235 3.00 8.98 7.45
CA GLY A 235 1.71 8.35 7.73
C GLY A 235 1.41 7.25 6.71
N SER A 236 0.22 7.28 6.12
CA SER A 236 -0.18 6.37 5.03
C SER A 236 0.45 6.70 3.66
N GLY A 237 1.29 7.73 3.58
CA GLY A 237 1.93 8.16 2.33
C GLY A 237 1.07 9.04 1.42
N SER A 238 -0.17 9.38 1.79
CA SER A 238 -1.09 10.13 0.92
C SER A 238 -0.58 11.52 0.53
N LEU A 239 0.01 12.28 1.47
CA LEU A 239 0.62 13.57 1.17
C LEU A 239 1.83 13.41 0.24
N LEU A 240 2.64 12.40 0.51
CA LEU A 240 3.85 12.09 -0.24
C LEU A 240 3.54 11.70 -1.70
N LEU A 241 2.53 10.83 -1.89
CA LEU A 241 2.02 10.47 -3.23
C LEU A 241 1.50 11.70 -3.99
N ARG A 242 0.74 12.56 -3.32
CA ARG A 242 0.22 13.78 -3.93
C ARG A 242 1.36 14.74 -4.35
N ALA A 243 2.35 14.94 -3.50
CA ALA A 243 3.51 15.77 -3.80
C ALA A 243 4.35 15.18 -4.95
N ALA A 244 4.54 13.86 -4.96
CA ALA A 244 5.23 13.16 -6.03
C ALA A 244 4.49 13.24 -7.37
N SER A 245 3.17 13.08 -7.37
CA SER A 245 2.33 13.17 -8.57
C SER A 245 2.35 14.57 -9.18
N ILE A 246 2.07 15.62 -8.39
CA ILE A 246 2.04 17.02 -8.86
C ILE A 246 3.44 17.49 -9.27
N GLY A 247 4.46 17.09 -8.50
CA GLY A 247 5.86 17.44 -8.78
C GLY A 247 6.55 16.55 -9.81
N HIS A 248 5.87 15.54 -10.35
CA HIS A 248 6.45 14.53 -11.24
C HIS A 248 7.77 13.96 -10.70
N ALA A 249 7.81 13.64 -9.40
CA ALA A 249 9.02 13.17 -8.73
C ALA A 249 9.45 11.79 -9.26
N ASN A 250 10.78 11.60 -9.36
CA ASN A 250 11.33 10.30 -9.76
C ASN A 250 11.45 9.35 -8.60
N GLU A 251 11.81 9.87 -7.42
CA GLU A 251 12.08 9.09 -6.21
C GLU A 251 11.27 9.65 -5.04
N ILE A 252 10.76 8.76 -4.21
CA ILE A 252 9.87 9.07 -3.09
C ILE A 252 10.49 8.51 -1.82
N PHE A 253 10.66 9.36 -0.82
CA PHE A 253 11.24 8.99 0.46
C PHE A 253 10.25 9.32 1.59
N GLY A 254 10.11 8.39 2.52
CA GLY A 254 9.25 8.59 3.68
C GLY A 254 9.80 7.93 4.93
N GLN A 255 9.45 8.47 6.10
CA GLN A 255 9.73 7.81 7.36
C GLN A 255 8.45 7.80 8.22
N GLU A 256 8.15 6.64 8.83
CA GLU A 256 6.96 6.47 9.67
C GLU A 256 7.31 5.65 10.91
N LYS A 257 6.96 6.20 12.08
CA LYS A 257 7.24 5.57 13.36
C LYS A 257 6.39 4.35 13.66
N ASN A 258 5.11 4.40 13.30
CA ASN A 258 4.16 3.32 13.56
C ASN A 258 4.34 2.19 12.53
N PRO A 259 4.71 0.95 12.93
CA PRO A 259 4.97 -0.14 11.99
C PRO A 259 3.77 -0.47 11.09
N THR A 260 2.56 -0.42 11.63
CA THR A 260 1.34 -0.73 10.88
C THR A 260 1.03 0.35 9.84
N THR A 261 1.23 1.63 10.20
CA THR A 261 1.06 2.75 9.25
C THR A 261 2.18 2.76 8.20
N TYR A 262 3.39 2.35 8.57
CA TYR A 262 4.51 2.12 7.67
C TYR A 262 4.16 1.05 6.61
N ASN A 263 3.58 -0.09 7.01
CA ASN A 263 3.10 -1.11 6.07
C ASN A 263 2.04 -0.54 5.13
N LEU A 264 1.11 0.25 5.66
CA LEU A 264 0.06 0.90 4.89
C LEU A 264 0.64 1.86 3.84
N ALA A 265 1.68 2.63 4.18
CA ALA A 265 2.35 3.52 3.24
C ALA A 265 3.00 2.76 2.08
N ARG A 266 3.71 1.65 2.35
CA ARG A 266 4.30 0.80 1.30
C ARG A 266 3.23 0.19 0.37
N MET A 267 2.15 -0.34 0.94
CA MET A 267 1.02 -0.84 0.16
C MET A 267 0.42 0.27 -0.74
N ASN A 268 0.28 1.47 -0.20
CA ASN A 268 -0.25 2.62 -0.92
C ASN A 268 0.64 3.02 -2.11
N MET A 269 1.97 3.05 -1.93
CA MET A 269 2.92 3.30 -3.03
C MET A 269 2.75 2.28 -4.15
N LEU A 270 2.72 0.98 -3.81
CA LEU A 270 2.60 -0.11 -4.77
C LEU A 270 1.26 -0.11 -5.52
N LEU A 271 0.15 0.24 -4.83
CA LEU A 271 -1.19 0.37 -5.42
C LEU A 271 -1.31 1.55 -6.40
N HIS A 272 -0.56 2.63 -6.18
CA HIS A 272 -0.45 3.75 -7.12
C HIS A 272 0.56 3.48 -8.26
N GLY A 273 1.00 2.23 -8.41
CA GLY A 273 1.88 1.82 -9.49
C GLY A 273 3.32 2.34 -9.37
N ILE A 274 3.69 2.89 -8.22
CA ILE A 274 5.08 3.29 -7.98
C ILE A 274 5.92 2.01 -7.93
N LYS A 275 6.97 1.96 -8.76
CA LYS A 275 7.89 0.83 -8.76
C LYS A 275 8.63 0.75 -7.42
N PHE A 276 8.88 -0.46 -6.93
CA PHE A 276 9.65 -0.69 -5.70
C PHE A 276 11.02 0.01 -5.71
N SER A 277 11.67 0.15 -6.87
CA SER A 277 12.93 0.88 -7.01
C SER A 277 12.83 2.41 -6.90
N ASN A 278 11.62 2.97 -6.89
CA ASN A 278 11.40 4.41 -6.98
C ASN A 278 10.84 5.00 -5.67
N PHE A 279 10.64 4.20 -4.65
CA PHE A 279 10.32 4.70 -3.33
C PHE A 279 11.17 4.00 -2.26
N ARG A 280 11.33 4.67 -1.14
CA ARG A 280 11.94 4.12 0.06
C ARG A 280 11.21 4.68 1.28
N ILE A 281 10.53 3.81 1.99
CA ILE A 281 9.85 4.15 3.24
C ILE A 281 10.57 3.44 4.38
N GLU A 282 10.97 4.17 5.41
CA GLU A 282 11.68 3.63 6.55
C GLU A 282 10.80 3.61 7.79
N ASN A 283 10.91 2.55 8.59
CA ASN A 283 10.21 2.47 9.86
C ASN A 283 11.10 2.97 11.00
N GLY A 284 10.75 4.10 11.60
CA GLY A 284 11.49 4.67 12.71
C GLY A 284 11.01 6.05 13.14
N ASP A 285 11.43 6.46 14.32
CA ASP A 285 11.16 7.81 14.82
C ASP A 285 12.19 8.79 14.25
N THR A 286 11.77 9.65 13.33
CA THR A 286 12.62 10.65 12.68
C THR A 286 13.28 11.63 13.68
N LEU A 287 12.65 11.87 14.84
CA LEU A 287 13.21 12.73 15.89
C LEU A 287 14.35 12.05 16.66
N GLU A 288 14.39 10.71 16.66
CA GLU A 288 15.46 9.93 17.29
C GLU A 288 16.57 9.62 16.30
N ALA A 289 16.19 9.24 15.08
CA ALA A 289 17.11 8.87 14.00
C ALA A 289 16.48 9.16 12.64
N ASP A 290 16.97 10.17 11.94
CA ASP A 290 16.60 10.46 10.56
C ASP A 290 17.31 9.45 9.63
N ALA A 291 16.55 8.55 9.01
CA ALA A 291 17.09 7.53 8.12
C ALA A 291 17.73 8.10 6.85
N PHE A 292 17.43 9.35 6.50
CA PHE A 292 17.84 10.01 5.27
C PHE A 292 18.66 11.29 5.50
N GLY A 293 19.19 11.48 6.71
CA GLY A 293 19.85 12.74 7.16
C GLY A 293 20.96 13.27 6.24
N ASP A 294 21.62 12.39 5.48
CA ASP A 294 22.67 12.79 4.51
C ASP A 294 22.13 13.05 3.10
N THR A 295 20.82 12.85 2.88
CA THR A 295 20.18 13.00 1.56
C THR A 295 19.65 14.41 1.37
N GLN A 296 19.89 15.00 0.20
CA GLN A 296 19.31 16.29 -0.19
C GLN A 296 18.05 16.06 -1.02
N PHE A 297 16.95 16.68 -0.60
CA PHE A 297 15.66 16.59 -1.26
C PHE A 297 15.31 17.87 -2.01
N ASP A 298 14.66 17.73 -3.16
CA ASP A 298 14.14 18.88 -3.93
C ASP A 298 12.89 19.46 -3.24
N ALA A 299 12.09 18.60 -2.57
CA ALA A 299 10.97 19.03 -1.76
C ALA A 299 10.83 18.16 -0.50
N VAL A 300 10.46 18.80 0.61
CA VAL A 300 10.07 18.13 1.86
C VAL A 300 8.67 18.57 2.23
N VAL A 301 7.80 17.60 2.49
CA VAL A 301 6.43 17.83 2.94
C VAL A 301 6.22 17.13 4.28
N ALA A 302 5.43 17.72 5.15
CA ALA A 302 5.08 17.07 6.41
C ALA A 302 3.74 17.58 6.94
N ASN A 303 2.92 16.67 7.43
CA ASN A 303 1.73 17.00 8.22
C ASN A 303 1.80 16.25 9.55
N HIS A 304 2.58 16.74 10.48
CA HIS A 304 2.73 16.06 11.75
C HIS A 304 1.69 16.53 12.79
N HIS A 305 1.05 15.58 13.46
CA HIS A 305 0.17 15.84 14.58
C HIS A 305 0.98 15.97 15.89
N SER A 306 1.05 17.17 16.44
CA SER A 306 1.56 17.35 17.79
C SER A 306 0.51 16.91 18.81
N GLN A 307 0.48 15.64 19.13
CA GLN A 307 -0.25 15.13 20.28
C GLN A 307 0.69 14.73 21.39
N GLN A 308 1.48 15.61 21.95
CA GLN A 308 1.91 15.43 23.35
C GLN A 308 2.66 16.65 23.86
N ASN A 309 2.03 17.32 24.83
CA ASN A 309 2.67 18.09 25.90
C ASN A 309 3.93 18.91 25.53
N GLY A 310 3.77 20.06 24.93
CA GLY A 310 4.63 21.24 25.13
C GLY A 310 6.16 21.17 24.92
N VAL A 311 6.74 19.99 24.76
CA VAL A 311 8.19 19.78 24.73
C VAL A 311 8.76 19.78 23.31
N LEU A 312 7.93 19.52 22.30
CA LEU A 312 8.37 19.36 20.89
C LEU A 312 8.69 20.67 20.16
N LEU A 313 8.24 21.83 20.67
CA LEU A 313 8.51 23.13 20.04
C LEU A 313 9.99 23.56 20.11
N THR A 314 10.78 22.96 20.99
CA THR A 314 12.21 23.27 21.11
C THR A 314 13.12 22.42 20.25
N SER A 315 12.69 21.24 19.81
CA SER A 315 13.52 20.37 18.95
C SER A 315 13.27 20.57 17.44
N LEU A 316 12.15 21.15 17.04
CA LEU A 316 11.90 21.57 15.65
C LEU A 316 12.86 22.67 15.15
N THR A 317 13.54 23.36 16.05
CA THR A 317 14.57 24.36 15.72
C THR A 317 15.87 23.72 15.20
N VAL A 318 16.02 22.42 15.26
CA VAL A 318 17.24 21.70 14.87
C VAL A 318 17.14 21.00 13.51
N MET A 319 15.94 20.82 12.96
CA MET A 319 15.82 20.39 11.57
C MET A 319 16.03 21.58 10.61
N THR A 320 17.25 22.08 10.56
CA THR A 320 17.72 22.85 9.42
C THR A 320 18.00 21.86 8.28
N VAL A 321 16.94 21.31 7.72
CA VAL A 321 17.03 20.66 6.43
C VAL A 321 17.31 21.77 5.45
N LEU A 322 18.48 21.73 4.80
CA LEU A 322 18.84 22.61 3.70
C LEU A 322 17.95 22.30 2.49
N VAL A 323 16.70 22.70 2.59
CA VAL A 323 15.73 22.62 1.50
C VAL A 323 15.50 24.00 0.98
N LYS A 324 15.48 24.19 -0.34
CA LYS A 324 15.15 25.46 -0.95
C LYS A 324 13.78 26.01 -0.53
N GLN A 325 12.88 25.13 -0.06
CA GLN A 325 11.58 25.49 0.55
C GLN A 325 11.11 24.39 1.50
N VAL A 326 10.76 24.75 2.74
CA VAL A 326 10.09 23.88 3.71
C VAL A 326 8.71 24.48 3.97
N VAL A 327 7.64 23.69 3.82
CA VAL A 327 6.29 24.10 4.19
C VAL A 327 5.80 23.23 5.34
N LEU A 328 5.71 23.83 6.53
CA LEU A 328 5.15 23.22 7.73
C LEU A 328 3.78 23.85 8.01
N LEU A 329 2.73 23.04 7.99
CA LEU A 329 1.39 23.46 8.44
C LEU A 329 1.04 22.78 9.76
N HIS A 330 0.77 23.62 10.76
CA HIS A 330 0.36 23.18 12.09
C HIS A 330 -1.17 23.32 12.24
N ALA A 331 -1.86 22.20 12.46
CA ALA A 331 -3.33 22.14 12.40
C ALA A 331 -4.08 22.84 13.56
N ARG A 332 -3.42 23.47 14.54
CA ARG A 332 -4.09 24.02 15.72
C ARG A 332 -3.52 25.30 16.34
N GLN A 333 -2.72 26.10 15.64
CA GLN A 333 -2.35 27.43 16.16
C GLN A 333 -2.51 28.51 15.07
N PRO A 334 -2.77 29.78 15.44
CA PRO A 334 -2.91 30.85 14.47
C PRO A 334 -1.64 30.97 13.64
N ILE A 335 -1.84 31.22 12.35
CA ILE A 335 -0.82 31.37 11.32
C ILE A 335 0.39 32.14 11.86
N MET A 336 1.50 31.46 12.07
CA MET A 336 2.77 32.13 12.32
C MET A 336 3.28 32.74 11.00
N PRO A 337 3.86 33.93 11.03
CA PRO A 337 4.32 34.59 9.82
C PRO A 337 5.40 33.77 9.12
N LEU A 338 5.23 33.56 7.83
CA LEU A 338 6.21 33.00 6.92
C LEU A 338 7.49 33.86 6.98
N TYR A 339 8.55 33.34 7.54
CA TYR A 339 9.87 33.94 7.36
C TYR A 339 10.50 33.35 6.09
N PHE A 340 10.57 34.17 5.05
CA PHE A 340 11.41 33.92 3.88
C PHE A 340 12.85 34.32 4.24
N THR A 341 13.77 33.41 4.15
CA THR A 341 15.21 33.72 4.04
C THR A 341 15.76 33.08 2.77
#